data_60769611bc1eacd525a1bde9a6af312b
#
_entry.id   60769611bc1eacd525a1bde9a6af312b
#
_cell.length_a   1.000
_cell.length_b   1.000
_cell.length_c   1.000
_cell.angle_alpha   90.00
_cell.angle_beta   90.00
_cell.angle_gamma   90.00
#
_symmetry.space_group_name_H-M   'P 1'
#
loop_
_entity.id
_entity.type
_entity.pdbx_description
1 polymer ?
#
loop_
_entity_poly.entity_id
_entity_poly.type
_entity_poly.pdbx_seq_one_letter_code
_entity_poly.pdbx_strand_id
1 'polypeptide(L)'
;MEKEYDGKRKIFLRMVISACISVFIFGYPLSVSADVIFEPDNNFYGKHSDECTYFNRSCIAGSDTYLWDAPNLVTGSQRAQEGEKIYISYVYTDKDGIEWGLAEYLDQWILMADLYLEYGSSEFLEEHSGEIYEDEPYLLSAGTIFVLWSYPESGVISQGYASVPDDYEISTFYTDPDGRLWGYSAYMYGTRDIWICLSDMADTNIPQREEHELIPAQEVDASQIAAVKESGQFSVLFLIIPVIIIAGIAGFLIWRFWIRK
;
A
#
# COMPACT_ATOMS: atom_id res chain seq x y z
N MET A 1 42.69 58.68 -11.68
CA MET A 1 41.26 58.53 -12.03
C MET A 1 40.96 57.13 -12.72
N GLU A 2 41.73 56.69 -13.67
CA GLU A 2 41.50 55.53 -14.48
C GLU A 2 41.54 54.16 -13.67
N LYS A 3 42.49 54.02 -12.72
CA LYS A 3 42.62 52.83 -11.86
C LYS A 3 41.44 52.62 -10.87
N GLU A 4 40.83 53.71 -10.43
CA GLU A 4 39.71 53.68 -9.51
C GLU A 4 38.40 53.20 -10.20
N TYR A 5 38.27 53.62 -11.47
CA TYR A 5 37.13 53.23 -12.31
C TYR A 5 37.14 51.71 -12.66
N ASP A 6 38.32 51.17 -12.95
CA ASP A 6 38.51 49.76 -13.27
C ASP A 6 38.20 48.85 -12.05
N GLY A 7 38.55 49.28 -10.83
CA GLY A 7 38.22 48.60 -9.59
C GLY A 7 36.71 48.49 -9.34
N LYS A 8 35.98 49.60 -9.51
CA LYS A 8 34.52 49.65 -9.32
C LYS A 8 33.79 48.79 -10.35
N ARG A 9 34.27 48.75 -11.60
CA ARG A 9 33.71 47.94 -12.68
C ARG A 9 33.89 46.44 -12.41
N LYS A 10 35.05 46.03 -11.89
CA LYS A 10 35.31 44.62 -11.50
C LYS A 10 34.47 44.17 -10.32
N ILE A 11 34.23 45.05 -9.34
CA ILE A 11 33.34 44.72 -8.20
C ILE A 11 31.90 44.61 -8.68
N PHE A 12 31.43 45.53 -9.52
CA PHE A 12 30.09 45.46 -10.09
C PHE A 12 29.86 44.23 -10.92
N LEU A 13 30.80 43.83 -11.77
CA LEU A 13 30.72 42.60 -12.59
C LEU A 13 30.66 41.32 -11.71
N ARG A 14 31.44 41.28 -10.61
CA ARG A 14 31.40 40.18 -9.66
C ARG A 14 30.07 40.09 -8.94
N MET A 15 29.44 41.19 -8.53
CA MET A 15 28.11 41.21 -7.92
C MET A 15 27.03 40.74 -8.90
N VAL A 16 27.08 41.16 -10.16
CA VAL A 16 26.14 40.73 -11.20
C VAL A 16 26.28 39.25 -11.47
N ILE A 17 27.50 38.74 -11.59
CA ILE A 17 27.75 37.29 -11.79
C ILE A 17 27.26 36.50 -10.58
N SER A 18 27.52 36.98 -9.36
CA SER A 18 27.03 36.29 -8.13
C SER A 18 25.51 36.28 -8.04
N ALA A 19 24.85 37.39 -8.39
CA ALA A 19 23.39 37.48 -8.43
C ALA A 19 22.78 36.55 -9.50
N CYS A 20 23.39 36.48 -10.69
CA CYS A 20 22.94 35.55 -11.74
C CYS A 20 23.10 34.06 -11.31
N ILE A 21 24.22 33.72 -10.66
CA ILE A 21 24.44 32.36 -10.14
C ILE A 21 23.40 32.00 -9.07
N SER A 22 23.08 32.93 -8.17
CA SER A 22 22.06 32.74 -7.14
C SER A 22 20.68 32.54 -7.75
N VAL A 23 20.29 33.26 -8.78
CA VAL A 23 19.02 33.10 -9.50
C VAL A 23 18.96 31.70 -10.20
N PHE A 24 20.10 31.26 -10.75
CA PHE A 24 20.18 29.93 -11.38
C PHE A 24 20.06 28.77 -10.35
N ILE A 25 20.60 28.93 -9.14
CA ILE A 25 20.56 27.91 -8.09
C ILE A 25 19.17 27.84 -7.43
N PHE A 26 18.47 28.97 -7.26
CA PHE A 26 17.16 29.03 -6.61
C PHE A 26 15.97 29.06 -7.58
N GLY A 27 16.21 29.19 -8.89
CA GLY A 27 15.17 29.39 -9.91
C GLY A 27 14.66 28.09 -10.56
N TYR A 28 15.31 26.93 -10.33
CA TYR A 28 14.77 25.66 -10.76
C TYR A 28 14.03 25.03 -9.59
N PRO A 29 12.71 24.85 -9.65
CA PRO A 29 12.04 23.94 -8.76
C PRO A 29 12.62 22.56 -9.10
N LEU A 30 13.52 22.06 -8.24
CA LEU A 30 13.80 20.64 -8.19
C LEU A 30 12.48 20.01 -7.79
N SER A 31 11.70 19.53 -8.75
CA SER A 31 10.62 18.60 -8.50
C SER A 31 11.28 17.33 -7.99
N VAL A 32 11.61 17.32 -6.70
CA VAL A 32 11.87 16.09 -5.99
C VAL A 32 10.49 15.43 -5.90
N SER A 33 10.21 14.55 -6.81
CA SER A 33 9.15 13.56 -6.61
C SER A 33 9.66 12.67 -5.49
N ALA A 34 9.39 13.07 -4.25
CA ALA A 34 9.51 12.18 -3.12
C ALA A 34 8.34 11.23 -3.26
N ASP A 35 8.62 9.97 -3.50
CA ASP A 35 7.67 8.89 -3.26
C ASP A 35 7.37 8.98 -1.76
N VAL A 36 6.20 9.49 -1.43
CA VAL A 36 5.77 9.57 -0.03
C VAL A 36 5.40 8.15 0.36
N ILE A 37 6.37 7.43 0.91
CA ILE A 37 6.07 6.19 1.61
C ILE A 37 5.16 6.61 2.75
N PHE A 38 3.91 6.16 2.70
CA PHE A 38 2.95 6.39 3.78
C PHE A 38 3.50 5.72 5.05
N GLU A 39 3.81 6.52 6.06
CA GLU A 39 4.21 6.00 7.36
C GLU A 39 2.94 5.80 8.19
N PRO A 40 2.59 4.55 8.55
CA PRO A 40 1.37 4.25 9.29
C PRO A 40 1.34 4.95 10.65
N ASP A 41 0.21 5.55 11.02
CA ASP A 41 -0.01 6.14 12.35
C ASP A 41 -0.46 5.07 13.38
N ASN A 42 0.25 3.95 13.40
CA ASN A 42 -0.03 2.85 14.30
C ASN A 42 1.03 2.77 15.41
N ASN A 43 0.60 2.77 16.67
CA ASN A 43 1.49 2.76 17.83
C ASN A 43 2.38 1.51 17.94
N PHE A 44 1.92 0.36 17.47
CA PHE A 44 2.72 -0.86 17.44
C PHE A 44 3.77 -0.77 16.35
N TYR A 45 3.37 -0.39 15.13
CA TYR A 45 4.28 -0.17 14.02
C TYR A 45 5.38 0.82 14.37
N GLY A 46 5.05 1.97 14.97
CA GLY A 46 6.04 2.98 15.36
C GLY A 46 7.10 2.49 16.35
N LYS A 47 6.86 1.38 17.08
CA LYS A 47 7.82 0.78 18.01
C LYS A 47 8.58 -0.41 17.42
N HIS A 48 8.05 -1.03 16.38
CA HIS A 48 8.55 -2.28 15.79
C HIS A 48 8.79 -2.14 14.28
N SER A 49 8.94 -0.92 13.77
CA SER A 49 9.09 -0.66 12.32
C SER A 49 10.32 -1.35 11.72
N ASP A 50 11.39 -1.52 12.50
CA ASP A 50 12.62 -2.24 12.12
C ASP A 50 12.44 -3.78 12.09
N GLU A 51 11.37 -4.29 12.71
CA GLU A 51 10.99 -5.71 12.68
C GLU A 51 9.91 -6.00 11.62
N CYS A 52 9.36 -4.95 10.96
CA CYS A 52 8.34 -5.08 9.95
C CYS A 52 8.96 -5.15 8.53
N THR A 53 8.43 -6.01 7.70
CA THR A 53 8.82 -6.12 6.30
C THR A 53 7.79 -5.40 5.42
N TYR A 54 8.26 -4.59 4.49
CA TYR A 54 7.42 -3.95 3.50
C TYR A 54 6.79 -5.00 2.59
N PHE A 55 5.46 -5.03 2.51
CA PHE A 55 4.70 -6.03 1.77
C PHE A 55 3.99 -5.45 0.56
N ASN A 56 3.22 -4.36 0.76
CA ASN A 56 2.63 -3.51 -0.29
C ASN A 56 1.79 -4.28 -1.33
N ARG A 57 0.84 -5.12 -0.86
CA ARG A 57 0.02 -5.97 -1.73
C ARG A 57 -1.45 -6.00 -1.30
N SER A 58 -2.32 -6.21 -2.29
CA SER A 58 -3.73 -6.52 -2.05
C SER A 58 -3.92 -7.96 -1.64
N CYS A 59 -4.75 -8.16 -0.63
CA CYS A 59 -5.18 -9.46 -0.15
C CYS A 59 -6.72 -9.51 -0.11
N ILE A 60 -7.27 -10.70 -0.05
CA ILE A 60 -8.70 -10.98 0.05
C ILE A 60 -8.95 -11.73 1.35
N ALA A 61 -9.88 -11.25 2.18
CA ALA A 61 -10.28 -11.96 3.39
C ALA A 61 -10.98 -13.29 3.04
N GLY A 62 -10.45 -14.41 3.52
CA GLY A 62 -10.97 -15.75 3.25
C GLY A 62 -12.18 -16.12 4.10
N SER A 63 -12.44 -15.36 5.16
CA SER A 63 -13.59 -15.47 6.05
C SER A 63 -13.76 -14.18 6.82
N ASP A 64 -14.87 -14.01 7.53
CA ASP A 64 -15.01 -12.92 8.50
C ASP A 64 -13.88 -13.00 9.53
N THR A 65 -13.03 -12.01 9.56
CA THR A 65 -11.87 -11.95 10.45
C THR A 65 -11.79 -10.66 11.24
N TYR A 66 -11.09 -10.70 12.37
CA TYR A 66 -10.95 -9.55 13.24
C TYR A 66 -9.83 -8.63 12.78
N LEU A 67 -10.06 -7.34 12.96
CA LEU A 67 -9.05 -6.30 12.89
C LEU A 67 -8.57 -5.97 14.32
N TRP A 68 -7.26 -5.89 14.49
CA TRP A 68 -6.59 -5.80 15.79
C TRP A 68 -5.82 -4.48 15.88
N ASP A 69 -5.82 -3.83 17.04
CA ASP A 69 -5.03 -2.60 17.23
C ASP A 69 -3.51 -2.90 17.28
N ALA A 70 -3.15 -4.10 17.67
CA ALA A 70 -1.77 -4.59 17.63
C ALA A 70 -1.75 -6.12 17.56
N PRO A 71 -0.67 -6.74 17.05
CA PRO A 71 -0.45 -8.17 17.11
C PRO A 71 -0.71 -8.74 18.50
N ASN A 72 -1.48 -9.82 18.59
CA ASN A 72 -1.87 -10.50 19.83
C ASN A 72 -2.67 -9.65 20.85
N LEU A 73 -3.20 -8.49 20.43
CA LEU A 73 -3.98 -7.60 21.30
C LEU A 73 -5.36 -7.34 20.71
N VAL A 74 -6.39 -8.01 21.20
CA VAL A 74 -7.77 -7.77 20.79
C VAL A 74 -8.31 -6.55 21.52
N THR A 75 -8.54 -5.47 20.81
CA THR A 75 -9.20 -4.28 21.32
C THR A 75 -10.30 -3.76 20.40
N GLY A 76 -10.39 -4.25 19.17
CA GLY A 76 -11.33 -3.76 18.16
C GLY A 76 -12.60 -4.61 18.02
N SER A 77 -13.71 -3.93 17.69
CA SER A 77 -14.97 -4.53 17.27
C SER A 77 -15.10 -4.61 15.75
N GLN A 78 -14.10 -4.11 15.03
CA GLN A 78 -14.10 -4.11 13.56
C GLN A 78 -13.74 -5.49 13.03
N ARG A 79 -14.37 -5.84 11.91
CA ARG A 79 -14.12 -7.07 11.19
C ARG A 79 -14.01 -6.78 9.71
N ALA A 80 -13.11 -7.44 9.04
CA ALA A 80 -13.14 -7.59 7.61
C ALA A 80 -14.13 -8.72 7.27
N GLN A 81 -14.91 -8.51 6.23
CA GLN A 81 -15.88 -9.50 5.75
C GLN A 81 -15.22 -10.47 4.77
N GLU A 82 -15.76 -11.68 4.67
CA GLU A 82 -15.33 -12.63 3.64
C GLU A 82 -15.43 -11.98 2.25
N GLY A 83 -14.37 -12.13 1.46
CA GLY A 83 -14.25 -11.54 0.12
C GLY A 83 -13.86 -10.05 0.10
N GLU A 84 -13.72 -9.41 1.26
CA GLU A 84 -13.28 -8.01 1.33
C GLU A 84 -11.82 -7.89 0.90
N LYS A 85 -11.55 -6.93 0.00
CA LYS A 85 -10.20 -6.60 -0.44
C LYS A 85 -9.52 -5.68 0.58
N ILE A 86 -8.35 -6.09 1.05
CA ILE A 86 -7.56 -5.39 2.05
C ILE A 86 -6.15 -5.19 1.53
N TYR A 87 -5.70 -3.96 1.53
CA TYR A 87 -4.33 -3.63 1.14
C TYR A 87 -3.41 -3.68 2.36
N ILE A 88 -2.40 -4.54 2.31
CA ILE A 88 -1.43 -4.74 3.37
C ILE A 88 -0.14 -4.00 3.03
N SER A 89 0.23 -3.03 3.86
CA SER A 89 1.45 -2.24 3.66
C SER A 89 2.69 -2.91 4.24
N TYR A 90 2.59 -3.47 5.43
CA TYR A 90 3.69 -4.11 6.15
C TYR A 90 3.25 -5.42 6.79
N VAL A 91 4.21 -6.32 6.98
CA VAL A 91 4.03 -7.58 7.71
C VAL A 91 5.01 -7.64 8.88
N TYR A 92 4.49 -7.97 10.05
CA TYR A 92 5.24 -8.29 11.26
C TYR A 92 5.13 -9.77 11.56
N THR A 93 6.24 -10.45 11.80
CA THR A 93 6.26 -11.87 12.22
C THR A 93 6.52 -11.92 13.72
N ASP A 94 5.61 -12.50 14.48
CA ASP A 94 5.79 -12.64 15.92
C ASP A 94 6.74 -13.79 16.27
N LYS A 95 7.05 -13.91 17.58
CA LYS A 95 7.98 -14.93 18.10
C LYS A 95 7.53 -16.40 17.85
N ASP A 96 6.26 -16.61 17.59
CA ASP A 96 5.67 -17.91 17.33
C ASP A 96 5.56 -18.20 15.81
N GLY A 97 6.08 -17.28 14.97
CA GLY A 97 6.09 -17.39 13.51
C GLY A 97 4.77 -17.01 12.86
N ILE A 98 3.85 -16.39 13.60
CA ILE A 98 2.58 -15.91 13.07
C ILE A 98 2.79 -14.53 12.44
N GLU A 99 2.31 -14.37 11.22
CA GLU A 99 2.39 -13.14 10.45
C GLU A 99 1.15 -12.28 10.61
N TRP A 100 1.40 -11.01 10.83
CA TRP A 100 0.40 -9.97 11.03
C TRP A 100 0.57 -8.91 9.96
N GLY A 101 -0.46 -8.68 9.14
CA GLY A 101 -0.48 -7.64 8.12
C GLY A 101 -1.03 -6.34 8.68
N LEU A 102 -0.38 -5.22 8.40
CA LEU A 102 -0.91 -3.89 8.70
C LEU A 102 -1.74 -3.40 7.53
N ALA A 103 -3.06 -3.28 7.74
CA ALA A 103 -4.00 -2.78 6.75
C ALA A 103 -3.85 -1.26 6.61
N GLU A 104 -3.40 -0.79 5.44
CA GLU A 104 -2.91 0.58 5.20
C GLU A 104 -3.91 1.67 5.58
N TYR A 105 -5.19 1.53 5.19
CA TYR A 105 -6.20 2.58 5.42
C TYR A 105 -6.95 2.45 6.75
N LEU A 106 -6.70 1.36 7.47
CA LEU A 106 -7.41 1.07 8.73
C LEU A 106 -6.52 1.27 9.95
N ASP A 107 -5.19 1.39 9.75
CA ASP A 107 -4.16 1.42 10.80
C ASP A 107 -4.32 0.27 11.83
N GLN A 108 -4.83 -0.87 11.35
CA GLN A 108 -5.13 -2.05 12.15
C GLN A 108 -4.41 -3.27 11.59
N TRP A 109 -4.18 -4.23 12.47
CA TRP A 109 -3.50 -5.48 12.16
C TRP A 109 -4.50 -6.58 11.85
N ILE A 110 -4.13 -7.48 10.96
CA ILE A 110 -4.92 -8.65 10.59
C ILE A 110 -4.00 -9.86 10.48
N LEU A 111 -4.52 -11.04 10.81
CA LEU A 111 -3.77 -12.29 10.63
C LEU A 111 -3.59 -12.57 9.14
N MET A 112 -2.36 -12.74 8.67
CA MET A 112 -2.07 -13.10 7.28
C MET A 112 -2.65 -14.48 6.91
N ALA A 113 -2.76 -15.38 7.87
CA ALA A 113 -3.39 -16.68 7.68
C ALA A 113 -4.90 -16.66 7.41
N ASP A 114 -5.57 -15.53 7.67
CA ASP A 114 -6.98 -15.32 7.32
C ASP A 114 -7.14 -14.70 5.92
N LEU A 115 -6.03 -14.41 5.24
CA LEU A 115 -6.00 -13.72 3.95
C LEU A 115 -5.50 -14.65 2.84
N TYR A 116 -5.98 -14.36 1.64
CA TYR A 116 -5.44 -14.88 0.39
C TYR A 116 -4.78 -13.77 -0.38
N LEU A 117 -3.69 -14.08 -1.08
CA LEU A 117 -3.06 -13.16 -2.01
C LEU A 117 -4.00 -12.96 -3.20
N GLU A 118 -4.25 -11.71 -3.56
CA GLU A 118 -4.90 -11.41 -4.82
C GLU A 118 -3.87 -11.58 -5.94
N TYR A 119 -4.21 -12.36 -6.97
CA TYR A 119 -3.38 -12.42 -8.16
C TYR A 119 -3.42 -11.06 -8.87
N GLY A 120 -2.28 -10.47 -9.07
CA GLY A 120 -2.16 -9.14 -9.61
C GLY A 120 -0.93 -8.98 -10.50
N SER A 121 -0.53 -7.73 -10.71
CA SER A 121 0.60 -7.38 -11.56
C SER A 121 1.91 -8.05 -11.12
N SER A 122 2.17 -8.16 -9.82
CA SER A 122 3.40 -8.76 -9.29
C SER A 122 3.51 -10.25 -9.61
N GLU A 123 2.42 -11.00 -9.41
CA GLU A 123 2.35 -12.42 -9.73
C GLU A 123 2.47 -12.65 -11.23
N PHE A 124 1.78 -11.82 -12.01
CA PHE A 124 1.86 -11.87 -13.46
C PHE A 124 3.29 -11.63 -13.96
N LEU A 125 3.99 -10.63 -13.42
CA LEU A 125 5.38 -10.35 -13.77
C LEU A 125 6.32 -11.51 -13.42
N GLU A 126 6.13 -12.17 -12.30
CA GLU A 126 6.93 -13.33 -11.88
C GLU A 126 6.67 -14.54 -12.77
N GLU A 127 5.41 -14.89 -12.98
CA GLU A 127 4.99 -16.05 -13.77
C GLU A 127 5.40 -15.92 -15.24
N HIS A 128 5.23 -14.72 -15.83
CA HIS A 128 5.55 -14.43 -17.23
C HIS A 128 6.93 -13.80 -17.42
N SER A 129 7.85 -13.91 -16.45
CA SER A 129 9.18 -13.28 -16.51
C SER A 129 10.02 -13.66 -17.72
N GLY A 130 9.79 -14.85 -18.32
CA GLY A 130 10.45 -15.29 -19.56
C GLY A 130 9.81 -14.77 -20.85
N GLU A 131 8.62 -14.18 -20.78
CA GLU A 131 7.82 -13.67 -21.91
C GLU A 131 7.79 -12.14 -21.93
N ILE A 132 8.10 -11.51 -20.81
CA ILE A 132 8.22 -10.06 -20.67
C ILE A 132 9.61 -9.66 -21.19
N TYR A 133 9.63 -8.62 -22.01
CA TYR A 133 10.85 -8.17 -22.67
C TYR A 133 10.95 -6.64 -22.68
N GLU A 134 12.18 -6.15 -22.85
CA GLU A 134 12.47 -4.74 -23.07
C GLU A 134 12.78 -4.51 -24.55
N ASP A 135 12.26 -3.42 -25.12
CA ASP A 135 12.49 -3.03 -26.51
C ASP A 135 12.54 -1.50 -26.64
N GLU A 136 12.67 -0.98 -27.87
CA GLU A 136 12.60 0.46 -28.15
C GLU A 136 11.33 1.05 -27.54
N PRO A 137 11.45 2.21 -26.85
CA PRO A 137 10.32 2.78 -26.12
C PRO A 137 9.15 3.09 -27.03
N TYR A 138 7.95 2.67 -26.60
CA TYR A 138 6.70 3.12 -27.16
C TYR A 138 6.31 4.48 -26.56
N LEU A 139 6.14 5.50 -27.40
CA LEU A 139 5.80 6.85 -26.98
C LEU A 139 4.28 7.02 -26.85
N LEU A 140 3.82 7.19 -25.62
CA LEU A 140 2.47 7.72 -25.36
C LEU A 140 2.52 9.23 -25.43
N SER A 141 1.94 9.80 -26.49
CA SER A 141 1.88 11.27 -26.62
C SER A 141 0.93 11.90 -25.59
N ALA A 142 1.25 13.12 -25.17
CA ALA A 142 0.40 13.89 -24.25
C ALA A 142 -1.07 13.90 -24.70
N GLY A 143 -1.96 13.62 -23.75
CA GLY A 143 -3.40 13.55 -24.02
C GLY A 143 -3.89 12.23 -24.63
N THR A 144 -3.01 11.25 -24.90
CA THR A 144 -3.44 9.89 -25.29
C THR A 144 -4.35 9.32 -24.22
N ILE A 145 -5.52 8.82 -24.61
CA ILE A 145 -6.48 8.21 -23.70
C ILE A 145 -6.31 6.70 -23.74
N PHE A 146 -6.24 6.08 -22.57
CA PHE A 146 -6.08 4.64 -22.40
C PHE A 146 -6.82 4.12 -21.17
N VAL A 147 -6.95 2.81 -21.08
CA VAL A 147 -7.51 2.09 -19.93
C VAL A 147 -6.36 1.39 -19.19
N LEU A 148 -6.37 1.47 -17.88
CA LEU A 148 -5.42 0.76 -17.02
C LEU A 148 -6.01 -0.57 -16.57
N TRP A 149 -5.25 -1.63 -16.79
CA TRP A 149 -5.62 -3.00 -16.42
C TRP A 149 -4.81 -3.45 -15.20
N SER A 150 -5.37 -4.36 -14.42
CA SER A 150 -4.66 -4.95 -13.26
C SER A 150 -3.43 -5.75 -13.72
N TYR A 151 -3.57 -6.49 -14.81
CA TYR A 151 -2.52 -7.19 -15.55
C TYR A 151 -3.09 -7.59 -16.93
N PRO A 152 -2.27 -7.98 -17.90
CA PRO A 152 -2.75 -8.44 -19.20
C PRO A 152 -3.80 -9.56 -19.07
N GLU A 153 -4.88 -9.44 -19.82
CA GLU A 153 -5.95 -10.44 -19.86
C GLU A 153 -6.66 -10.72 -18.52
N SER A 154 -6.52 -9.81 -17.54
CA SER A 154 -7.17 -9.95 -16.22
C SER A 154 -8.70 -9.87 -16.29
N GLY A 155 -9.24 -9.26 -17.33
CA GLY A 155 -10.66 -8.86 -17.36
C GLY A 155 -11.01 -7.77 -16.35
N VAL A 156 -10.03 -7.29 -15.55
CA VAL A 156 -10.22 -6.33 -14.47
C VAL A 156 -9.54 -5.00 -14.81
N ILE A 157 -10.34 -3.97 -14.96
CA ILE A 157 -9.87 -2.60 -15.13
C ILE A 157 -9.49 -2.05 -13.76
N SER A 158 -8.21 -1.73 -13.56
CA SER A 158 -7.71 -1.14 -12.31
C SER A 158 -8.11 0.34 -12.20
N GLN A 159 -8.09 1.04 -13.34
CA GLN A 159 -8.60 2.40 -13.46
C GLN A 159 -9.19 2.58 -14.86
N GLY A 160 -10.36 3.20 -14.95
CA GLY A 160 -11.01 3.53 -16.22
C GLY A 160 -10.15 4.44 -17.08
N TYR A 161 -10.79 5.22 -17.96
CA TYR A 161 -10.04 6.07 -18.87
C TYR A 161 -9.11 7.04 -18.15
N ALA A 162 -7.83 6.97 -18.50
CA ALA A 162 -6.76 7.84 -18.03
C ALA A 162 -6.07 8.50 -19.22
N SER A 163 -5.23 9.49 -18.98
CA SER A 163 -4.38 10.10 -20.00
C SER A 163 -3.09 10.62 -19.37
N VAL A 164 -2.01 10.66 -20.15
CA VAL A 164 -0.75 11.28 -19.72
C VAL A 164 -0.79 12.78 -19.97
N PRO A 165 -0.32 13.61 -19.01
CA PRO A 165 -0.23 15.06 -19.19
C PRO A 165 0.88 15.49 -20.15
N ASP A 166 1.95 14.70 -20.20
CA ASP A 166 3.14 14.91 -21.04
C ASP A 166 3.45 13.59 -21.78
N ASP A 167 4.34 13.67 -22.77
CA ASP A 167 4.83 12.50 -23.49
C ASP A 167 5.48 11.51 -22.49
N TYR A 168 5.12 10.24 -22.58
CA TYR A 168 5.59 9.18 -21.68
C TYR A 168 6.10 7.97 -22.45
N GLU A 169 7.25 7.44 -22.06
CA GLU A 169 7.88 6.29 -22.71
C GLU A 169 7.65 5.01 -21.91
N ILE A 170 7.22 3.96 -22.61
CA ILE A 170 7.08 2.59 -22.08
C ILE A 170 8.09 1.71 -22.81
N SER A 171 8.96 1.02 -22.09
CA SER A 171 10.01 0.16 -22.63
C SER A 171 9.86 -1.31 -22.27
N THR A 172 8.94 -1.67 -21.37
CA THR A 172 8.70 -3.05 -20.95
C THR A 172 7.39 -3.55 -21.56
N PHE A 173 7.44 -4.71 -22.20
CA PHE A 173 6.34 -5.24 -23.00
C PHE A 173 6.03 -6.70 -22.71
N TYR A 174 4.79 -7.06 -22.95
CA TYR A 174 4.31 -8.43 -23.05
C TYR A 174 3.41 -8.56 -24.27
N THR A 175 3.50 -9.70 -24.98
CA THR A 175 2.58 -10.00 -26.06
C THR A 175 1.73 -11.21 -25.69
N ASP A 176 0.43 -11.00 -25.60
CA ASP A 176 -0.50 -12.06 -25.22
C ASP A 176 -0.66 -13.11 -26.35
N PRO A 177 -1.24 -14.29 -26.05
CA PRO A 177 -1.44 -15.34 -27.05
C PRO A 177 -2.37 -14.94 -28.20
N ASP A 178 -3.18 -13.89 -28.06
CA ASP A 178 -4.00 -13.33 -29.14
C ASP A 178 -3.22 -12.32 -30.00
N GLY A 179 -1.95 -12.06 -29.65
CA GLY A 179 -1.06 -11.14 -30.36
C GLY A 179 -1.25 -9.68 -29.99
N ARG A 180 -1.96 -9.36 -28.88
CA ARG A 180 -2.05 -7.99 -28.40
C ARG A 180 -0.76 -7.59 -27.66
N LEU A 181 -0.28 -6.41 -27.97
CA LEU A 181 0.87 -5.82 -27.30
C LEU A 181 0.41 -5.10 -26.05
N TRP A 182 1.03 -5.43 -24.92
CA TRP A 182 0.84 -4.81 -23.63
C TRP A 182 2.10 -4.07 -23.20
N GLY A 183 1.94 -2.87 -22.67
CA GLY A 183 3.00 -2.08 -22.09
C GLY A 183 2.88 -2.05 -20.58
N TYR A 184 4.02 -2.23 -19.89
CA TYR A 184 4.12 -2.15 -18.44
C TYR A 184 4.92 -0.93 -18.00
N SER A 185 4.48 -0.31 -16.92
CA SER A 185 5.26 0.67 -16.19
C SER A 185 5.10 0.45 -14.69
N ALA A 186 6.23 0.33 -13.99
CA ALA A 186 6.24 0.17 -12.53
C ALA A 186 5.67 1.41 -11.80
N TYR A 187 5.78 2.59 -12.43
CA TYR A 187 5.26 3.83 -11.85
C TYR A 187 5.00 4.87 -12.95
N MET A 188 3.78 5.44 -12.95
CA MET A 188 3.39 6.51 -13.85
C MET A 188 2.48 7.50 -13.11
N TYR A 189 2.92 8.75 -12.91
CA TYR A 189 2.15 9.85 -12.32
C TYR A 189 1.37 9.49 -11.03
N GLY A 190 2.01 8.76 -10.11
CA GLY A 190 1.39 8.38 -8.82
C GLY A 190 0.70 7.01 -8.82
N THR A 191 0.56 6.36 -9.96
CA THR A 191 -0.01 5.01 -10.09
C THR A 191 1.12 3.99 -10.28
N ARG A 192 1.06 2.88 -9.56
CA ARG A 192 2.04 1.79 -9.63
C ARG A 192 1.50 0.62 -10.43
N ASP A 193 2.43 -0.19 -10.94
CA ASP A 193 2.18 -1.48 -11.58
C ASP A 193 1.10 -1.41 -12.68
N ILE A 194 1.35 -0.54 -13.66
CA ILE A 194 0.40 -0.17 -14.69
C ILE A 194 0.55 -1.05 -15.91
N TRP A 195 -0.56 -1.59 -16.39
CA TRP A 195 -0.65 -2.28 -17.66
C TRP A 195 -1.59 -1.56 -18.62
N ILE A 196 -1.15 -1.39 -19.87
CA ILE A 196 -1.91 -0.74 -20.93
C ILE A 196 -1.89 -1.67 -22.14
N CYS A 197 -3.06 -2.00 -22.71
CA CYS A 197 -3.13 -2.68 -23.99
C CYS A 197 -2.77 -1.70 -25.12
N LEU A 198 -1.54 -1.74 -25.60
CA LEU A 198 -1.05 -0.81 -26.63
C LEU A 198 -1.65 -1.08 -28.02
N SER A 199 -2.13 -2.30 -28.27
CA SER A 199 -2.82 -2.66 -29.52
C SER A 199 -4.21 -2.02 -29.63
N ASP A 200 -4.92 -1.81 -28.52
CA ASP A 200 -6.17 -1.05 -28.42
C ASP A 200 -6.30 -0.42 -27.03
N MET A 201 -5.79 0.81 -26.91
CA MET A 201 -5.68 1.49 -25.62
C MET A 201 -7.03 1.86 -24.98
N ALA A 202 -8.10 1.96 -25.79
CA ALA A 202 -9.41 2.35 -25.34
C ALA A 202 -10.39 1.18 -25.15
N ASP A 203 -9.99 -0.04 -25.47
CA ASP A 203 -10.82 -1.23 -25.29
C ASP A 203 -11.05 -1.49 -23.79
N THR A 204 -12.30 -1.65 -23.42
CA THR A 204 -12.73 -1.98 -22.05
C THR A 204 -13.29 -3.40 -21.95
N ASN A 205 -13.24 -4.18 -23.03
CA ASN A 205 -13.92 -5.47 -23.13
C ASN A 205 -12.95 -6.64 -23.32
N ILE A 206 -11.70 -6.50 -22.89
CA ILE A 206 -10.75 -7.60 -22.90
C ILE A 206 -11.17 -8.60 -21.82
N PRO A 207 -11.58 -9.82 -22.18
CA PRO A 207 -12.08 -10.79 -21.21
C PRO A 207 -10.93 -11.35 -20.37
N GLN A 208 -11.28 -11.79 -19.18
CA GLN A 208 -10.39 -12.61 -18.37
C GLN A 208 -10.11 -13.92 -19.11
N ARG A 209 -8.84 -14.32 -19.20
CA ARG A 209 -8.44 -15.57 -19.84
C ARG A 209 -8.37 -16.73 -18.87
N GLU A 210 -7.77 -16.50 -17.72
CA GLU A 210 -7.52 -17.52 -16.72
C GLU A 210 -8.09 -17.11 -15.36
N GLU A 211 -8.67 -18.08 -14.64
CA GLU A 211 -9.00 -17.92 -13.24
C GLU A 211 -7.81 -18.41 -12.42
N HIS A 212 -7.30 -17.55 -11.55
CA HIS A 212 -6.20 -17.89 -10.67
C HIS A 212 -6.72 -18.42 -9.34
N GLU A 213 -6.10 -19.50 -8.86
CA GLU A 213 -6.41 -20.06 -7.56
C GLU A 213 -5.96 -19.09 -6.46
N LEU A 214 -6.79 -18.93 -5.42
CA LEU A 214 -6.44 -18.09 -4.27
C LEU A 214 -5.32 -18.77 -3.48
N ILE A 215 -4.19 -18.08 -3.32
CA ILE A 215 -3.03 -18.56 -2.57
C ILE A 215 -3.11 -17.98 -1.16
N PRO A 216 -3.07 -18.82 -0.09
CA PRO A 216 -3.01 -18.33 1.28
C PRO A 216 -1.83 -17.35 1.47
N ALA A 217 -2.07 -16.21 2.11
CA ALA A 217 -1.01 -15.23 2.36
C ALA A 217 0.02 -15.74 3.37
N GLN A 218 -0.42 -16.63 4.28
CA GLN A 218 0.46 -17.41 5.15
C GLN A 218 -0.10 -18.81 5.32
N GLU A 219 0.75 -19.84 5.15
CA GLU A 219 0.44 -21.22 5.51
C GLU A 219 0.84 -21.50 6.96
N VAL A 220 -0.13 -21.76 7.83
CA VAL A 220 0.08 -22.11 9.23
C VAL A 220 -0.82 -23.22 9.66
N ASP A 221 -0.46 -23.92 10.73
CA ASP A 221 -1.31 -24.93 11.35
C ASP A 221 -2.56 -24.29 11.96
N ALA A 222 -3.74 -24.82 11.62
CA ALA A 222 -5.02 -24.31 12.11
C ALA A 222 -5.11 -24.27 13.64
N SER A 223 -4.37 -25.14 14.36
CA SER A 223 -4.31 -25.15 15.82
C SER A 223 -3.59 -23.93 16.38
N GLN A 224 -2.57 -23.39 15.68
CA GLN A 224 -1.85 -22.18 16.08
C GLN A 224 -2.75 -20.95 15.96
N ILE A 225 -3.49 -20.85 14.86
CA ILE A 225 -4.44 -19.75 14.64
C ILE A 225 -5.58 -19.79 15.66
N ALA A 226 -6.13 -20.97 15.95
CA ALA A 226 -7.16 -21.11 16.98
C ALA A 226 -6.66 -20.61 18.34
N ALA A 227 -5.43 -20.96 18.74
CA ALA A 227 -4.84 -20.50 20.00
C ALA A 227 -4.69 -18.96 20.06
N VAL A 228 -4.30 -18.32 18.96
CA VAL A 228 -4.21 -16.85 18.88
C VAL A 228 -5.61 -16.23 19.01
N LYS A 229 -6.59 -16.72 18.28
CA LYS A 229 -7.98 -16.21 18.32
C LYS A 229 -8.61 -16.40 19.71
N GLU A 230 -8.35 -17.52 20.38
CA GLU A 230 -8.82 -17.77 21.75
C GLU A 230 -8.13 -16.86 22.76
N SER A 231 -6.82 -16.68 22.69
CA SER A 231 -6.07 -15.81 23.61
C SER A 231 -6.59 -14.37 23.58
N GLY A 232 -6.93 -13.86 22.39
CA GLY A 232 -7.52 -12.55 22.21
C GLY A 232 -8.91 -12.42 22.85
N GLN A 233 -9.78 -13.40 22.74
CA GLN A 233 -11.12 -13.37 23.36
C GLN A 233 -11.06 -13.38 24.88
N PHE A 234 -10.13 -14.14 25.48
CA PHE A 234 -9.94 -14.17 26.93
C PHE A 234 -9.52 -12.82 27.51
N SER A 235 -8.72 -12.02 26.78
CA SER A 235 -8.26 -10.73 27.26
C SER A 235 -9.42 -9.74 27.53
N VAL A 236 -10.46 -9.76 26.71
CA VAL A 236 -11.65 -8.92 26.89
C VAL A 236 -12.47 -9.35 28.12
N LEU A 237 -12.61 -10.64 28.35
CA LEU A 237 -13.34 -11.17 29.52
C LEU A 237 -12.63 -10.79 30.83
N PHE A 238 -11.30 -10.83 30.89
CA PHE A 238 -10.53 -10.43 32.09
C PHE A 238 -10.64 -8.95 32.42
N LEU A 239 -10.91 -8.07 31.46
CA LEU A 239 -11.15 -6.66 31.71
C LEU A 239 -12.58 -6.36 32.21
N ILE A 240 -13.57 -7.14 31.76
CA ILE A 240 -15.00 -6.91 32.11
C ILE A 240 -15.32 -7.45 33.52
N ILE A 241 -14.76 -8.60 33.92
CA ILE A 241 -15.04 -9.23 35.20
C ILE A 241 -14.71 -8.32 36.40
N PRO A 242 -13.53 -7.66 36.49
CA PRO A 242 -13.25 -6.73 37.60
C PRO A 242 -14.21 -5.55 37.67
N VAL A 243 -14.64 -5.01 36.53
CA VAL A 243 -15.57 -3.88 36.46
C VAL A 243 -16.93 -4.27 37.03
N ILE A 244 -17.44 -5.46 36.67
CA ILE A 244 -18.72 -5.97 37.19
C ILE A 244 -18.63 -6.22 38.69
N ILE A 245 -17.52 -6.77 39.18
CA ILE A 245 -17.30 -7.02 40.62
C ILE A 245 -17.27 -5.69 41.40
N ILE A 246 -16.54 -4.69 40.90
CA ILE A 246 -16.43 -3.38 41.53
C ILE A 246 -17.80 -2.68 41.55
N ALA A 247 -18.54 -2.71 40.44
CA ALA A 247 -19.92 -2.15 40.38
C ALA A 247 -20.88 -2.87 41.31
N GLY A 248 -20.76 -4.19 41.44
CA GLY A 248 -21.59 -4.99 42.38
C GLY A 248 -21.28 -4.65 43.84
N ILE A 249 -20.00 -4.51 44.20
CA ILE A 249 -19.57 -4.11 45.55
C ILE A 249 -20.05 -2.69 45.89
N ALA A 250 -19.90 -1.75 44.97
CA ALA A 250 -20.35 -0.37 45.14
C ALA A 250 -21.88 -0.31 45.32
N GLY A 251 -22.64 -1.04 44.49
CA GLY A 251 -24.13 -1.13 44.61
C GLY A 251 -24.56 -1.73 45.94
N PHE A 252 -23.89 -2.80 46.41
CA PHE A 252 -24.14 -3.42 47.72
C PHE A 252 -23.86 -2.48 48.90
N LEU A 253 -22.79 -1.71 48.84
CA LEU A 253 -22.46 -0.74 49.90
C LEU A 253 -23.47 0.42 49.95
N ILE A 254 -23.89 0.91 48.79
CA ILE A 254 -24.93 1.96 48.71
C ILE A 254 -26.25 1.42 49.25
N TRP A 255 -26.68 0.23 48.88
CA TRP A 255 -27.90 -0.41 49.37
C TRP A 255 -27.86 -0.62 50.88
N ARG A 256 -26.73 -1.07 51.45
CA ARG A 256 -26.56 -1.27 52.89
C ARG A 256 -26.58 0.04 53.66
N PHE A 257 -26.10 1.13 53.06
CA PHE A 257 -26.15 2.46 53.68
C PHE A 257 -27.58 3.03 53.71
N TRP A 258 -28.40 2.72 52.70
CA TRP A 258 -29.79 3.17 52.61
C TRP A 258 -30.71 2.44 53.59
N ILE A 259 -30.50 1.19 53.86
CA ILE A 259 -31.34 0.39 54.78
C ILE A 259 -31.02 0.69 56.28
N ARG A 260 -29.90 1.33 56.56
CA ARG A 260 -29.56 1.70 57.93
C ARG A 260 -29.97 3.12 58.36
N LYS A 261 -30.65 3.85 57.50
CA LYS A 261 -31.37 5.08 57.79
C LYS A 261 -32.87 4.80 57.92
#